data_6f35e3d2b7ac4c77d22a8c2a7080aba7
#
_entry.id   6f35e3d2b7ac4c77d22a8c2a7080aba7
#
_cell.length_a   1.000
_cell.length_b   1.000
_cell.length_c   1.000
_cell.angle_alpha   90.00
_cell.angle_beta   90.00
_cell.angle_gamma   90.00
#
_symmetry.space_group_name_H-M   'P 1'
#
loop_
_entity.id
_entity.type
_entity.pdbx_description
1 polymer ?
#
loop_
_entity_poly.entity_id
_entity_poly.type
_entity_poly.pdbx_seq_one_letter_code
_entity_poly.pdbx_strand_id
1 'polypeptide(L)'
;MRFSNNKLTRDALLSRYFPHYAPVEGQDTGLSGGSCLISNGHQRLILRQQHQATSSPFLRQYRALKRLPGHIAPQPRFFVKGWMVIDYIAGDTQSNLPVSHNLAALLYDLHRCPPFGWRLTLLPLLEAYWQLCSPSRRTPFWLQQLKSRRQEGEPAPLRLAPLHMDVHAGNLVHTHDGLRLIDWEYAGDGDIAMELAGVWTGSEHQRRELVAEYARFAMLDETRLWRQVLRWRPWIAMLMAGWFECRWQQTGDQQFITLADAAWRQLKMKGKER
;
A
#
# COMPACT_ATOMS: atom_id res chain seq x y z
N MET A 1 3.44 38.21 18.27
CA MET A 1 2.69 37.95 17.00
C MET A 1 2.31 36.48 16.93
N ARG A 2 1.01 36.18 17.06
CA ARG A 2 0.51 34.78 16.88
C ARG A 2 0.47 34.49 15.39
N PHE A 3 1.33 33.64 14.86
CA PHE A 3 1.19 33.13 13.52
C PHE A 3 -0.07 32.26 13.49
N SER A 4 -1.11 32.80 12.87
CA SER A 4 -2.33 32.09 12.51
C SER A 4 -1.91 30.94 11.59
N ASN A 5 -2.03 29.70 12.07
CA ASN A 5 -1.88 28.49 11.28
C ASN A 5 -3.13 28.35 10.38
N ASN A 6 -3.28 29.24 9.41
CA ASN A 6 -4.35 29.13 8.42
C ASN A 6 -4.07 27.91 7.54
N LYS A 7 -4.66 26.76 7.91
CA LYS A 7 -4.66 25.57 7.05
C LYS A 7 -5.37 25.96 5.75
N LEU A 8 -4.68 25.79 4.62
CA LEU A 8 -5.27 25.99 3.30
C LEU A 8 -6.52 25.09 3.19
N THR A 9 -7.68 25.71 2.97
CA THR A 9 -8.94 24.98 2.75
C THR A 9 -9.00 24.46 1.32
N ARG A 10 -9.88 23.48 1.05
CA ARG A 10 -10.12 22.95 -0.30
C ARG A 10 -10.50 24.08 -1.27
N ASP A 11 -11.45 24.91 -0.88
CA ASP A 11 -11.99 25.96 -1.76
C ASP A 11 -10.94 27.05 -2.03
N ALA A 12 -10.15 27.43 -1.02
CA ALA A 12 -9.04 28.37 -1.20
C ALA A 12 -7.93 27.78 -2.10
N LEU A 13 -7.67 26.48 -2.02
CA LEU A 13 -6.73 25.79 -2.91
C LEU A 13 -7.25 25.79 -4.36
N LEU A 14 -8.52 25.40 -4.57
CA LEU A 14 -9.11 25.36 -5.90
C LEU A 14 -9.13 26.75 -6.53
N SER A 15 -9.63 27.77 -5.82
CA SER A 15 -9.68 29.15 -6.33
C SER A 15 -8.30 29.69 -6.70
N ARG A 16 -7.25 29.33 -5.96
CA ARG A 16 -5.89 29.84 -6.18
C ARG A 16 -5.12 29.10 -7.27
N TYR A 17 -5.22 27.78 -7.34
CA TYR A 17 -4.34 26.95 -8.18
C TYR A 17 -5.10 26.21 -9.28
N PHE A 18 -6.40 26.04 -9.15
CA PHE A 18 -7.26 25.29 -10.07
C PHE A 18 -8.60 26.03 -10.31
N PRO A 19 -8.58 27.34 -10.72
CA PRO A 19 -9.78 28.18 -10.76
C PRO A 19 -10.87 27.68 -11.70
N HIS A 20 -10.53 26.83 -12.66
CA HIS A 20 -11.47 26.23 -13.62
C HIS A 20 -11.96 24.85 -13.23
N TYR A 21 -11.55 24.31 -12.08
CA TYR A 21 -11.95 22.99 -11.61
C TYR A 21 -12.97 23.11 -10.47
N ALA A 22 -14.00 22.27 -10.55
CA ALA A 22 -15.00 22.13 -9.51
C ALA A 22 -15.05 20.69 -9.00
N PRO A 23 -15.41 20.45 -7.72
CA PRO A 23 -15.71 19.12 -7.22
C PRO A 23 -16.86 18.49 -8.01
N VAL A 24 -16.75 17.19 -8.28
CA VAL A 24 -17.82 16.41 -8.90
C VAL A 24 -18.68 15.82 -7.78
N GLU A 25 -19.96 16.23 -7.72
CA GLU A 25 -20.90 15.80 -6.68
C GLU A 25 -21.13 14.28 -6.71
N GLY A 26 -21.24 13.67 -5.53
CA GLY A 26 -21.57 12.24 -5.36
C GLY A 26 -20.41 11.26 -5.58
N GLN A 27 -19.20 11.75 -5.83
CA GLN A 27 -18.01 10.92 -6.02
C GLN A 27 -16.88 11.29 -5.02
N ASP A 28 -17.17 11.19 -3.73
CA ASP A 28 -16.11 11.11 -2.73
C ASP A 28 -15.45 9.74 -2.85
N THR A 29 -14.29 9.69 -3.50
CA THR A 29 -13.58 8.46 -3.81
C THR A 29 -12.61 8.10 -2.69
N GLY A 30 -12.81 6.93 -2.07
CA GLY A 30 -11.85 6.25 -1.19
C GLY A 30 -12.37 5.95 0.20
N LEU A 31 -12.06 4.73 0.68
CA LEU A 31 -12.38 4.22 2.03
C LEU A 31 -11.75 5.06 3.17
N SER A 32 -10.77 5.89 2.88
CA SER A 32 -10.04 6.70 3.88
C SER A 32 -10.51 8.16 3.98
N GLY A 33 -11.56 8.57 3.25
CA GLY A 33 -12.16 9.91 3.33
C GLY A 33 -11.12 11.04 3.22
N GLY A 34 -10.88 11.61 2.07
CA GLY A 34 -9.91 12.70 1.87
C GLY A 34 -9.49 12.87 0.42
N SER A 35 -10.11 12.09 -0.45
CA SER A 35 -9.96 12.20 -1.90
C SER A 35 -11.25 12.75 -2.51
N CYS A 36 -11.13 13.76 -3.37
CA CYS A 36 -12.23 14.38 -4.07
C CYS A 36 -11.93 14.42 -5.57
N LEU A 37 -12.87 13.98 -6.39
CA LEU A 37 -12.78 14.13 -7.83
C LEU A 37 -13.07 15.58 -8.19
N ILE A 38 -12.19 16.22 -8.97
CA ILE A 38 -12.39 17.58 -9.51
C ILE A 38 -12.33 17.55 -11.03
N SER A 39 -13.12 18.40 -11.69
CA SER A 39 -13.21 18.46 -13.15
C SER A 39 -13.37 19.91 -13.64
N ASN A 40 -12.82 20.17 -14.84
CA ASN A 40 -13.06 21.40 -15.60
C ASN A 40 -13.93 21.17 -16.86
N GLY A 41 -14.61 20.01 -16.93
CA GLY A 41 -15.39 19.58 -18.09
C GLY A 41 -14.59 18.80 -19.14
N HIS A 42 -13.29 19.01 -19.24
CA HIS A 42 -12.40 18.32 -20.20
C HIS A 42 -11.45 17.34 -19.53
N GLN A 43 -10.94 17.70 -18.35
CA GLN A 43 -9.99 16.90 -17.60
C GLN A 43 -10.51 16.63 -16.19
N ARG A 44 -10.27 15.40 -15.71
CA ARG A 44 -10.57 14.96 -14.34
C ARG A 44 -9.27 14.74 -13.57
N LEU A 45 -9.25 15.19 -12.32
CA LEU A 45 -8.12 15.05 -11.41
C LEU A 45 -8.63 14.58 -10.04
N ILE A 46 -7.77 13.97 -9.25
CA ILE A 46 -8.04 13.62 -7.86
C ILE A 46 -7.30 14.61 -6.95
N LEU A 47 -8.05 15.35 -6.16
CA LEU A 47 -7.54 16.18 -5.08
C LEU A 47 -7.51 15.34 -3.79
N ARG A 48 -6.35 15.21 -3.16
CA ARG A 48 -6.17 14.49 -1.90
C ARG A 48 -5.75 15.43 -0.78
N GLN A 49 -6.41 15.29 0.37
CA GLN A 49 -6.05 15.99 1.60
C GLN A 49 -5.35 15.02 2.56
N GLN A 50 -4.24 15.46 3.15
CA GLN A 50 -3.56 14.68 4.19
C GLN A 50 -4.37 14.72 5.49
N HIS A 51 -4.84 13.57 5.94
CA HIS A 51 -5.36 13.41 7.29
C HIS A 51 -4.20 13.22 8.28
N GLN A 52 -4.32 13.78 9.49
CA GLN A 52 -3.26 13.72 10.53
C GLN A 52 -2.90 12.29 10.96
N ALA A 53 -3.76 11.31 10.65
CA ALA A 53 -3.59 9.91 11.03
C ALA A 53 -2.83 9.05 10.01
N THR A 54 -2.45 9.57 8.84
CA THR A 54 -1.72 8.77 7.85
C THR A 54 -0.26 8.63 8.24
N SER A 55 0.21 7.39 8.28
CA SER A 55 1.59 7.03 8.67
C SER A 55 2.65 7.47 7.65
N SER A 56 2.26 7.74 6.40
CA SER A 56 3.19 8.17 5.35
C SER A 56 2.99 9.65 5.01
N PRO A 57 4.05 10.46 5.04
CA PRO A 57 3.96 11.83 4.59
C PRO A 57 3.59 11.92 3.10
N PHE A 58 2.58 12.71 2.74
CA PHE A 58 2.20 12.97 1.34
C PHE A 58 3.38 13.33 0.43
N LEU A 59 4.39 13.97 0.98
CA LEU A 59 5.61 14.26 0.24
C LEU A 59 6.33 13.00 -0.29
N ARG A 60 6.31 11.89 0.48
CA ARG A 60 6.87 10.62 0.00
C ARG A 60 6.03 10.04 -1.13
N GLN A 61 4.70 10.03 -0.99
CA GLN A 61 3.79 9.61 -2.07
C GLN A 61 4.03 10.44 -3.35
N TYR A 62 4.04 11.77 -3.23
CA TYR A 62 4.31 12.67 -4.34
C TYR A 62 5.65 12.38 -5.03
N ARG A 63 6.71 12.16 -4.23
CA ARG A 63 8.03 11.82 -4.75
C ARG A 63 8.07 10.44 -5.42
N ALA A 64 7.35 9.44 -4.89
CA ALA A 64 7.19 8.13 -5.52
C ALA A 64 6.52 8.27 -6.88
N LEU A 65 5.36 8.91 -6.92
CA LEU A 65 4.60 9.12 -8.16
C LEU A 65 5.39 9.86 -9.24
N LYS A 66 6.24 10.83 -8.86
CA LYS A 66 7.12 11.53 -9.83
C LYS A 66 8.17 10.64 -10.50
N ARG A 67 8.49 9.50 -9.92
CA ARG A 67 9.48 8.54 -10.44
C ARG A 67 8.85 7.42 -11.26
N LEU A 68 7.53 7.31 -11.22
CA LEU A 68 6.80 6.25 -11.89
C LEU A 68 6.24 6.74 -13.23
N PRO A 69 6.24 5.89 -14.26
CA PRO A 69 5.61 6.20 -15.53
C PRO A 69 4.09 6.16 -15.44
N GLY A 70 3.39 6.91 -16.31
CA GLY A 70 1.94 7.05 -16.30
C GLY A 70 1.16 5.76 -16.62
N HIS A 71 1.81 4.77 -17.21
CA HIS A 71 1.20 3.45 -17.45
C HIS A 71 1.22 2.54 -16.21
N ILE A 72 1.94 2.91 -15.15
CA ILE A 72 1.94 2.18 -13.85
C ILE A 72 1.10 2.92 -12.82
N ALA A 73 1.20 4.26 -12.73
CA ALA A 73 0.65 5.05 -11.64
C ALA A 73 0.07 6.39 -12.12
N PRO A 74 -0.86 7.02 -11.36
CA PRO A 74 -1.33 8.36 -11.67
C PRO A 74 -0.18 9.38 -11.58
N GLN A 75 -0.13 10.33 -12.52
CA GLN A 75 0.91 11.35 -12.51
C GLN A 75 0.57 12.46 -11.52
N PRO A 76 1.51 12.89 -10.67
CA PRO A 76 1.30 13.99 -9.75
C PRO A 76 1.36 15.35 -10.49
N ARG A 77 0.31 16.16 -10.32
CA ARG A 77 0.16 17.47 -10.98
C ARG A 77 0.54 18.63 -10.08
N PHE A 78 0.26 18.50 -8.78
CA PHE A 78 0.50 19.55 -7.83
C PHE A 78 0.73 19.00 -6.43
N PHE A 79 1.56 19.71 -5.67
CA PHE A 79 1.78 19.41 -4.25
C PHE A 79 1.99 20.71 -3.47
N VAL A 80 1.28 20.83 -2.36
CA VAL A 80 1.53 21.83 -1.32
C VAL A 80 1.29 21.16 0.03
N LYS A 81 1.86 21.70 1.11
CA LYS A 81 1.76 21.09 2.44
C LYS A 81 0.30 20.72 2.78
N GLY A 82 0.05 19.43 2.93
CA GLY A 82 -1.25 18.88 3.28
C GLY A 82 -2.18 18.60 2.09
N TRP A 83 -1.78 18.90 0.85
CA TRP A 83 -2.57 18.68 -0.35
C TRP A 83 -1.75 18.14 -1.51
N MET A 84 -2.35 17.25 -2.27
CA MET A 84 -1.78 16.69 -3.50
C MET A 84 -2.87 16.56 -4.56
N VAL A 85 -2.54 16.90 -5.81
CA VAL A 85 -3.39 16.67 -6.97
C VAL A 85 -2.69 15.70 -7.89
N ILE A 86 -3.40 14.67 -8.31
CA ILE A 86 -2.93 13.62 -9.20
C ILE A 86 -3.91 13.42 -10.36
N ASP A 87 -3.45 12.78 -11.43
CA ASP A 87 -4.35 12.39 -12.52
C ASP A 87 -5.44 11.45 -12.03
N TYR A 88 -6.64 11.62 -12.56
CA TYR A 88 -7.67 10.60 -12.50
C TYR A 88 -7.37 9.52 -13.53
N ILE A 89 -7.34 8.25 -13.10
CA ILE A 89 -7.22 7.11 -14.00
C ILE A 89 -8.62 6.64 -14.38
N ALA A 90 -8.96 6.77 -15.66
CA ALA A 90 -10.23 6.25 -16.18
C ALA A 90 -10.16 4.72 -16.30
N GLY A 91 -11.11 4.03 -15.70
CA GLY A 91 -11.20 2.58 -15.64
C GLY A 91 -11.96 2.12 -14.41
N ASP A 92 -12.04 0.81 -14.24
CA ASP A 92 -12.80 0.17 -13.17
C ASP A 92 -11.89 -0.66 -12.26
N THR A 93 -12.20 -0.66 -10.97
CA THR A 93 -11.66 -1.63 -10.02
C THR A 93 -12.56 -2.86 -9.98
N GLN A 94 -11.96 -4.02 -9.84
CA GLN A 94 -12.70 -5.29 -9.73
C GLN A 94 -12.66 -5.81 -8.29
N SER A 95 -13.54 -6.74 -7.96
CA SER A 95 -13.55 -7.40 -6.65
C SER A 95 -12.45 -8.47 -6.50
N ASN A 96 -11.94 -8.99 -7.62
CA ASN A 96 -10.92 -10.03 -7.66
C ASN A 96 -9.64 -9.52 -8.33
N LEU A 97 -8.51 -10.11 -7.95
CA LEU A 97 -7.25 -9.87 -8.63
C LEU A 97 -7.34 -10.29 -10.11
N PRO A 98 -6.64 -9.58 -11.00
CA PRO A 98 -6.51 -9.99 -12.40
C PRO A 98 -5.76 -11.32 -12.52
N VAL A 99 -5.75 -11.90 -13.71
CA VAL A 99 -4.96 -13.11 -14.00
C VAL A 99 -3.48 -12.88 -13.64
N SER A 100 -2.85 -13.92 -13.09
CA SER A 100 -1.50 -13.85 -12.51
C SER A 100 -0.46 -13.30 -13.49
N HIS A 101 -0.58 -13.60 -14.78
CA HIS A 101 0.32 -13.10 -15.83
C HIS A 101 0.30 -11.55 -15.92
N ASN A 102 -0.89 -10.93 -16.00
CA ASN A 102 -1.03 -9.47 -16.14
C ASN A 102 -0.54 -8.74 -14.89
N LEU A 103 -0.85 -9.29 -13.71
CA LEU A 103 -0.38 -8.72 -12.45
C LEU A 103 1.13 -8.85 -12.31
N ALA A 104 1.70 -9.99 -12.67
CA ALA A 104 3.15 -10.22 -12.65
C ALA A 104 3.88 -9.26 -13.61
N ALA A 105 3.34 -9.02 -14.81
CA ALA A 105 3.89 -8.06 -15.76
C ALA A 105 3.93 -6.64 -15.17
N LEU A 106 2.80 -6.17 -14.60
CA LEU A 106 2.72 -4.86 -13.96
C LEU A 106 3.73 -4.71 -12.81
N LEU A 107 3.82 -5.72 -11.91
CA LEU A 107 4.78 -5.70 -10.81
C LEU A 107 6.22 -5.76 -11.29
N TYR A 108 6.49 -6.50 -12.36
CA TYR A 108 7.82 -6.53 -12.97
C TYR A 108 8.22 -5.18 -13.54
N ASP A 109 7.31 -4.48 -14.23
CA ASP A 109 7.54 -3.13 -14.75
C ASP A 109 7.76 -2.12 -13.62
N LEU A 110 6.98 -2.19 -12.53
CA LEU A 110 7.21 -1.39 -11.33
C LEU A 110 8.60 -1.62 -10.75
N HIS A 111 8.99 -2.89 -10.58
CA HIS A 111 10.26 -3.26 -9.95
C HIS A 111 11.51 -2.93 -10.80
N ARG A 112 11.33 -2.52 -12.05
CA ARG A 112 12.39 -2.00 -12.93
C ARG A 112 12.50 -0.48 -12.90
N CYS A 113 11.54 0.22 -12.29
CA CYS A 113 11.60 1.66 -12.15
C CYS A 113 12.79 2.09 -11.26
N PRO A 114 13.23 3.35 -11.35
CA PRO A 114 14.26 3.89 -10.47
C PRO A 114 13.83 3.83 -8.99
N PRO A 115 14.75 3.55 -8.06
CA PRO A 115 14.46 3.50 -6.63
C PRO A 115 13.83 4.81 -6.12
N PHE A 116 12.95 4.70 -5.13
CA PHE A 116 12.35 5.88 -4.48
C PHE A 116 13.33 6.63 -3.57
N GLY A 117 14.39 5.93 -3.09
CA GLY A 117 15.44 6.51 -2.25
C GLY A 117 15.11 6.46 -0.76
N TRP A 118 14.12 5.67 -0.32
CA TRP A 118 13.88 5.34 1.09
C TRP A 118 13.52 3.88 1.24
N ARG A 119 14.22 3.23 2.17
CA ARG A 119 14.04 1.81 2.46
C ARG A 119 12.79 1.55 3.27
N LEU A 120 12.07 0.50 2.90
CA LEU A 120 11.05 -0.12 3.74
C LEU A 120 11.72 -1.10 4.71
N THR A 121 11.43 -0.93 6.00
CA THR A 121 11.81 -1.84 7.08
C THR A 121 10.57 -2.18 7.87
N LEU A 122 10.32 -3.48 8.06
CA LEU A 122 9.10 -3.94 8.72
C LEU A 122 9.24 -4.01 10.24
N LEU A 123 10.42 -4.34 10.77
CA LEU A 123 10.61 -4.49 12.20
C LEU A 123 10.20 -3.24 13.01
N PRO A 124 10.63 -2.02 12.64
CA PRO A 124 10.18 -0.81 13.33
C PRO A 124 8.66 -0.58 13.25
N LEU A 125 8.02 -0.97 12.14
CA LEU A 125 6.56 -0.89 12.01
C LEU A 125 5.84 -1.89 12.91
N LEU A 126 6.33 -3.13 12.99
CA LEU A 126 5.79 -4.15 13.89
C LEU A 126 5.90 -3.72 15.35
N GLU A 127 7.01 -3.11 15.74
CA GLU A 127 7.24 -2.56 17.08
C GLU A 127 6.30 -1.36 17.36
N ALA A 128 6.13 -0.47 16.38
CA ALA A 128 5.20 0.66 16.49
C ALA A 128 3.74 0.17 16.65
N TYR A 129 3.30 -0.83 15.90
CA TYR A 129 1.95 -1.38 16.04
C TYR A 129 1.72 -2.03 17.42
N TRP A 130 2.73 -2.72 17.95
CA TRP A 130 2.68 -3.21 19.33
C TRP A 130 2.46 -2.09 20.34
N GLN A 131 3.12 -0.93 20.17
CA GLN A 131 2.95 0.20 21.07
C GLN A 131 1.63 0.95 20.88
N LEU A 132 1.14 1.02 19.64
CA LEU A 132 -0.07 1.78 19.29
C LEU A 132 -1.37 1.01 19.56
N CYS A 133 -1.35 -0.32 19.56
CA CYS A 133 -2.55 -1.12 19.79
C CYS A 133 -3.01 -1.06 21.27
N SER A 134 -4.30 -1.38 21.49
CA SER A 134 -4.86 -1.47 22.83
C SER A 134 -4.06 -2.45 23.72
N PRO A 135 -3.69 -2.07 24.96
CA PRO A 135 -3.00 -2.97 25.89
C PRO A 135 -3.73 -4.31 26.12
N SER A 136 -5.07 -4.30 26.12
CA SER A 136 -5.90 -5.50 26.27
C SER A 136 -5.77 -6.50 25.12
N ARG A 137 -5.26 -6.06 23.96
CA ARG A 137 -5.04 -6.87 22.76
C ARG A 137 -3.61 -7.41 22.63
N ARG A 138 -2.67 -6.96 23.50
CA ARG A 138 -1.27 -7.39 23.49
C ARG A 138 -1.13 -8.80 24.09
N THR A 139 -1.20 -9.82 23.24
CA THR A 139 -1.12 -11.21 23.69
C THR A 139 0.32 -11.69 23.88
N PRO A 140 0.58 -12.71 24.77
CA PRO A 140 1.90 -13.35 24.88
C PRO A 140 2.39 -13.93 23.55
N PHE A 141 1.49 -14.44 22.71
CA PHE A 141 1.81 -14.94 21.38
C PHE A 141 2.36 -13.83 20.48
N TRP A 142 1.69 -12.67 20.43
CA TRP A 142 2.19 -11.53 19.64
C TRP A 142 3.57 -11.10 20.11
N LEU A 143 3.77 -10.95 21.43
CA LEU A 143 5.07 -10.60 21.99
C LEU A 143 6.16 -11.62 21.62
N GLN A 144 5.84 -12.92 21.68
CA GLN A 144 6.75 -13.98 21.27
C GLN A 144 7.12 -13.86 19.78
N GLN A 145 6.14 -13.63 18.90
CA GLN A 145 6.39 -13.43 17.47
C GLN A 145 7.28 -12.20 17.21
N LEU A 146 7.03 -11.10 17.93
CA LEU A 146 7.86 -9.89 17.81
C LEU A 146 9.30 -10.12 18.25
N LYS A 147 9.51 -10.81 19.37
CA LYS A 147 10.84 -11.19 19.84
C LYS A 147 11.57 -12.09 18.83
N SER A 148 10.87 -13.08 18.28
CA SER A 148 11.42 -13.96 17.23
C SER A 148 11.87 -13.16 16.01
N ARG A 149 11.01 -12.25 15.48
CA ARG A 149 11.37 -11.39 14.34
C ARG A 149 12.58 -10.50 14.65
N ARG A 150 12.66 -9.95 15.86
CA ARG A 150 13.82 -9.16 16.28
C ARG A 150 15.12 -9.97 16.31
N GLN A 151 15.07 -11.23 16.79
CA GLN A 151 16.23 -12.11 16.84
C GLN A 151 16.66 -12.60 15.44
N GLU A 152 15.70 -12.95 14.60
CA GLU A 152 15.97 -13.43 13.24
C GLU A 152 16.48 -12.32 12.30
N GLY A 153 16.07 -11.07 12.55
CA GLY A 153 16.27 -9.98 11.62
C GLY A 153 15.45 -10.12 10.34
N GLU A 154 15.32 -9.05 9.60
CA GLU A 154 14.64 -9.08 8.29
C GLU A 154 15.43 -9.93 7.29
N PRO A 155 14.74 -10.70 6.42
CA PRO A 155 15.41 -11.45 5.36
C PRO A 155 16.30 -10.53 4.49
N ALA A 156 17.53 -10.96 4.24
CA ALA A 156 18.37 -10.29 3.27
C ALA A 156 17.67 -10.26 1.91
N PRO A 157 17.62 -9.11 1.22
CA PRO A 157 16.84 -8.99 -0.01
C PRO A 157 17.43 -9.84 -1.14
N LEU A 158 16.57 -10.48 -1.91
CA LEU A 158 16.95 -11.13 -3.15
C LEU A 158 17.30 -10.07 -4.22
N ARG A 159 16.45 -9.06 -4.35
CA ARG A 159 16.64 -7.90 -5.22
C ARG A 159 15.85 -6.71 -4.66
N LEU A 160 16.52 -5.57 -4.51
CA LEU A 160 15.88 -4.32 -4.11
C LEU A 160 15.22 -3.65 -5.31
N ALA A 161 14.00 -3.17 -5.11
CA ALA A 161 13.21 -2.47 -6.10
C ALA A 161 12.24 -1.49 -5.43
N PRO A 162 11.67 -0.53 -6.18
CA PRO A 162 10.51 0.23 -5.71
C PRO A 162 9.31 -0.69 -5.58
N LEU A 163 8.62 -0.63 -4.45
CA LEU A 163 7.47 -1.45 -4.10
C LEU A 163 6.26 -0.57 -3.83
N HIS A 164 5.05 -1.12 -4.07
CA HIS A 164 3.78 -0.51 -3.71
C HIS A 164 3.34 -0.84 -2.28
N MET A 165 3.47 -2.10 -1.89
CA MET A 165 3.18 -2.70 -0.56
C MET A 165 1.71 -2.76 -0.14
N ASP A 166 0.78 -2.43 -1.05
CA ASP A 166 -0.66 -2.59 -0.82
C ASP A 166 -1.38 -3.05 -2.10
N VAL A 167 -0.89 -4.13 -2.68
CA VAL A 167 -1.43 -4.68 -3.95
C VAL A 167 -2.64 -5.56 -3.66
N HIS A 168 -3.82 -5.03 -3.93
CA HIS A 168 -5.09 -5.75 -3.88
C HIS A 168 -6.03 -5.28 -4.99
N ALA A 169 -7.12 -5.99 -5.23
CA ALA A 169 -8.02 -5.74 -6.35
C ALA A 169 -8.57 -4.29 -6.37
N GLY A 170 -8.87 -3.71 -5.20
CA GLY A 170 -9.36 -2.33 -5.08
C GLY A 170 -8.32 -1.25 -5.43
N ASN A 171 -7.02 -1.58 -5.43
CA ASN A 171 -5.93 -0.67 -5.81
C ASN A 171 -5.45 -0.90 -7.26
N LEU A 172 -6.12 -1.77 -8.02
CA LEU A 172 -5.83 -2.08 -9.42
C LEU A 172 -6.95 -1.53 -10.30
N VAL A 173 -6.63 -0.54 -11.14
CA VAL A 173 -7.55 0.03 -12.11
C VAL A 173 -7.33 -0.65 -13.46
N HIS A 174 -8.38 -1.28 -13.99
CA HIS A 174 -8.42 -1.85 -15.32
C HIS A 174 -8.74 -0.74 -16.32
N THR A 175 -7.77 -0.37 -17.13
CA THR A 175 -7.91 0.64 -18.18
C THR A 175 -7.92 -0.02 -19.56
N HIS A 176 -8.22 0.74 -20.61
CA HIS A 176 -8.12 0.24 -21.98
C HIS A 176 -6.68 -0.15 -22.38
N ASP A 177 -5.66 0.45 -21.73
CA ASP A 177 -4.23 0.20 -22.01
C ASP A 177 -3.60 -0.86 -21.09
N GLY A 178 -4.38 -1.43 -20.15
CA GLY A 178 -3.87 -2.39 -19.16
C GLY A 178 -4.16 -2.02 -17.71
N LEU A 179 -3.37 -2.58 -16.81
CA LEU A 179 -3.52 -2.38 -15.36
C LEU A 179 -2.70 -1.21 -14.87
N ARG A 180 -3.25 -0.44 -13.91
CA ARG A 180 -2.52 0.62 -13.20
C ARG A 180 -2.75 0.51 -11.69
N LEU A 181 -1.75 0.90 -10.91
CA LEU A 181 -1.81 0.93 -9.45
C LEU A 181 -2.16 2.33 -8.95
N ILE A 182 -3.07 2.38 -7.97
CA ILE A 182 -3.44 3.58 -7.21
C ILE A 182 -3.12 3.37 -5.72
N ASP A 183 -3.17 4.45 -4.93
CA ASP A 183 -2.95 4.46 -3.48
C ASP A 183 -1.54 4.05 -3.01
N TRP A 184 -0.58 4.91 -3.26
CA TRP A 184 0.86 4.72 -3.04
C TRP A 184 1.33 5.11 -1.63
N GLU A 185 0.47 5.03 -0.61
CA GLU A 185 0.82 5.51 0.74
C GLU A 185 1.89 4.67 1.45
N TYR A 186 2.02 3.38 1.09
CA TYR A 186 3.00 2.45 1.66
C TYR A 186 4.25 2.27 0.79
N ALA A 187 4.37 3.02 -0.30
CA ALA A 187 5.45 2.85 -1.26
C ALA A 187 6.84 3.13 -0.66
N GLY A 188 7.82 2.33 -1.10
CA GLY A 188 9.22 2.47 -0.73
C GLY A 188 10.09 1.40 -1.37
N ASP A 189 11.40 1.44 -1.14
CA ASP A 189 12.32 0.46 -1.70
C ASP A 189 12.44 -0.77 -0.79
N GLY A 190 12.28 -1.96 -1.35
CA GLY A 190 12.34 -3.22 -0.60
C GLY A 190 12.67 -4.42 -1.47
N ASP A 191 12.59 -5.61 -0.86
CA ASP A 191 12.77 -6.86 -1.59
C ASP A 191 11.55 -7.17 -2.46
N ILE A 192 11.75 -7.48 -3.74
CA ILE A 192 10.67 -7.91 -4.65
C ILE A 192 9.84 -9.06 -4.07
N ALA A 193 10.47 -9.97 -3.33
CA ALA A 193 9.77 -11.07 -2.67
C ALA A 193 8.88 -10.61 -1.51
N MET A 194 9.18 -9.47 -0.88
CA MET A 194 8.33 -8.85 0.14
C MET A 194 7.01 -8.35 -0.48
N GLU A 195 7.05 -7.71 -1.64
CA GLU A 195 5.85 -7.32 -2.39
C GLU A 195 5.00 -8.53 -2.74
N LEU A 196 5.60 -9.55 -3.40
CA LEU A 196 4.90 -10.78 -3.79
C LEU A 196 4.29 -11.53 -2.59
N ALA A 197 4.95 -11.46 -1.43
CA ALA A 197 4.40 -11.98 -0.17
C ALA A 197 3.20 -11.17 0.33
N GLY A 198 3.17 -9.86 0.03
CA GLY A 198 2.16 -8.88 0.47
C GLY A 198 0.92 -8.80 -0.41
N VAL A 199 0.97 -9.24 -1.67
CA VAL A 199 -0.21 -9.23 -2.56
C VAL A 199 -1.39 -9.98 -1.91
N TRP A 200 -2.57 -9.38 -1.94
CA TRP A 200 -3.78 -9.94 -1.31
C TRP A 200 -4.42 -11.01 -2.20
N THR A 201 -3.75 -12.15 -2.35
CA THR A 201 -4.28 -13.29 -3.11
C THR A 201 -5.37 -14.02 -2.32
N GLY A 202 -6.37 -14.56 -3.01
CA GLY A 202 -7.44 -15.36 -2.41
C GLY A 202 -6.97 -16.73 -1.90
N SER A 203 -5.83 -17.25 -2.41
CA SER A 203 -5.27 -18.55 -2.01
C SER A 203 -3.75 -18.60 -2.15
N GLU A 204 -3.10 -19.56 -1.48
CA GLU A 204 -1.66 -19.83 -1.67
C GLU A 204 -1.37 -20.37 -3.08
N HIS A 205 -2.32 -21.04 -3.71
CA HIS A 205 -2.20 -21.49 -5.10
C HIS A 205 -2.07 -20.29 -6.04
N GLN A 206 -2.99 -19.31 -5.94
CA GLN A 206 -2.93 -18.07 -6.73
C GLN A 206 -1.62 -17.28 -6.48
N ARG A 207 -1.13 -17.25 -5.24
CA ARG A 207 0.16 -16.65 -4.93
C ARG A 207 1.31 -17.38 -5.63
N ARG A 208 1.28 -18.72 -5.63
CA ARG A 208 2.31 -19.50 -6.28
C ARG A 208 2.33 -19.29 -7.78
N GLU A 209 1.17 -19.21 -8.43
CA GLU A 209 1.05 -18.86 -9.84
C GLU A 209 1.62 -17.47 -10.13
N LEU A 210 1.27 -16.46 -9.30
CA LEU A 210 1.81 -15.11 -9.44
C LEU A 210 3.35 -15.10 -9.34
N VAL A 211 3.92 -15.84 -8.38
CA VAL A 211 5.38 -15.94 -8.21
C VAL A 211 6.03 -16.63 -9.40
N ALA A 212 5.42 -17.69 -9.94
CA ALA A 212 5.91 -18.39 -11.11
C ALA A 212 5.91 -17.49 -12.35
N GLU A 213 4.79 -16.76 -12.60
CA GLU A 213 4.72 -15.79 -13.69
C GLU A 213 5.75 -14.66 -13.53
N TYR A 214 5.88 -14.12 -12.32
CA TYR A 214 6.88 -13.08 -12.03
C TYR A 214 8.31 -13.58 -12.26
N ALA A 215 8.62 -14.80 -11.83
CA ALA A 215 9.94 -15.41 -12.04
C ALA A 215 10.31 -15.51 -13.53
N ARG A 216 9.33 -15.82 -14.40
CA ARG A 216 9.51 -15.83 -15.87
C ARG A 216 9.88 -14.44 -16.40
N PHE A 217 9.10 -13.39 -16.05
CA PHE A 217 9.40 -12.02 -16.47
C PHE A 217 10.75 -11.53 -15.97
N ALA A 218 11.09 -11.84 -14.72
CA ALA A 218 12.32 -11.40 -14.08
C ALA A 218 13.55 -12.25 -14.42
N MET A 219 13.38 -13.36 -15.14
CA MET A 219 14.40 -14.40 -15.43
C MET A 219 15.08 -14.88 -14.14
N LEU A 220 14.30 -15.14 -13.11
CA LEU A 220 14.77 -15.66 -11.82
C LEU A 220 14.44 -17.15 -11.66
N ASP A 221 15.24 -17.84 -10.86
CA ASP A 221 14.89 -19.19 -10.41
C ASP A 221 13.64 -19.13 -9.53
N GLU A 222 12.56 -19.77 -10.00
CA GLU A 222 11.25 -19.79 -9.33
C GLU A 222 11.35 -20.35 -7.91
N THR A 223 12.10 -21.42 -7.71
CA THR A 223 12.25 -22.08 -6.42
C THR A 223 12.94 -21.15 -5.41
N ARG A 224 13.96 -20.44 -5.85
CA ARG A 224 14.68 -19.46 -5.03
C ARG A 224 13.77 -18.27 -4.66
N LEU A 225 13.01 -17.74 -5.63
CA LEU A 225 12.07 -16.66 -5.40
C LEU A 225 10.96 -17.09 -4.44
N TRP A 226 10.37 -18.28 -4.66
CA TRP A 226 9.34 -18.83 -3.77
C TRP A 226 9.83 -19.00 -2.34
N ARG A 227 11.03 -19.57 -2.14
CA ARG A 227 11.64 -19.67 -0.80
C ARG A 227 11.78 -18.30 -0.12
N GLN A 228 12.16 -17.26 -0.88
CA GLN A 228 12.27 -15.92 -0.34
C GLN A 228 10.90 -15.32 0.01
N VAL A 229 9.88 -15.53 -0.83
CA VAL A 229 8.49 -15.15 -0.52
C VAL A 229 8.03 -15.81 0.78
N LEU A 230 8.29 -17.12 0.96
CA LEU A 230 7.93 -17.84 2.19
C LEU A 230 8.63 -17.28 3.44
N ARG A 231 9.85 -16.74 3.33
CA ARG A 231 10.55 -16.06 4.43
C ARG A 231 9.86 -14.75 4.83
N TRP A 232 9.31 -14.00 3.85
CA TRP A 232 8.59 -12.75 4.12
C TRP A 232 7.15 -12.97 4.62
N ARG A 233 6.52 -14.10 4.29
CA ARG A 233 5.11 -14.37 4.67
C ARG A 233 4.79 -14.15 6.16
N PRO A 234 5.58 -14.64 7.14
CA PRO A 234 5.30 -14.38 8.55
C PRO A 234 5.41 -12.91 8.94
N TRP A 235 6.32 -12.17 8.32
CA TRP A 235 6.48 -10.73 8.52
C TRP A 235 5.27 -9.95 8.03
N ILE A 236 4.82 -10.24 6.82
CA ILE A 236 3.64 -9.62 6.21
C ILE A 236 2.37 -9.98 7.00
N ALA A 237 2.19 -11.23 7.38
CA ALA A 237 1.03 -11.64 8.16
C ALA A 237 0.97 -10.92 9.52
N MET A 238 2.13 -10.73 10.18
CA MET A 238 2.22 -9.98 11.43
C MET A 238 1.99 -8.48 11.21
N LEU A 239 2.49 -7.91 10.10
CA LEU A 239 2.25 -6.53 9.71
C LEU A 239 0.74 -6.26 9.55
N MET A 240 0.05 -7.10 8.79
CA MET A 240 -1.40 -6.99 8.57
C MET A 240 -2.19 -7.13 9.87
N ALA A 241 -1.87 -8.14 10.69
CA ALA A 241 -2.53 -8.33 11.97
C ALA A 241 -2.38 -7.09 12.87
N GLY A 242 -1.16 -6.56 13.01
CA GLY A 242 -0.87 -5.35 13.77
C GLY A 242 -1.56 -4.10 13.22
N TRP A 243 -1.63 -3.98 11.88
CA TRP A 243 -2.36 -2.88 11.23
C TRP A 243 -3.86 -2.94 11.55
N PHE A 244 -4.50 -4.11 11.48
CA PHE A 244 -5.91 -4.28 11.84
C PHE A 244 -6.18 -3.92 13.30
N GLU A 245 -5.32 -4.31 14.24
CA GLU A 245 -5.41 -3.91 15.65
C GLU A 245 -5.37 -2.38 15.82
N CYS A 246 -4.46 -1.71 15.12
CA CYS A 246 -4.34 -0.27 15.17
C CYS A 246 -5.54 0.44 14.52
N ARG A 247 -6.08 -0.10 13.41
CA ARG A 247 -7.27 0.47 12.76
C ARG A 247 -8.49 0.34 13.65
N TRP A 248 -8.69 -0.81 14.28
CA TRP A 248 -9.75 -0.95 15.28
C TRP A 248 -9.61 0.07 16.41
N GLN A 249 -8.42 0.23 16.97
CA GLN A 249 -8.15 1.22 18.02
C GLN A 249 -8.49 2.66 17.58
N GLN A 250 -8.29 2.99 16.31
CA GLN A 250 -8.55 4.33 15.76
C GLN A 250 -10.01 4.56 15.40
N THR A 251 -10.70 3.55 14.90
CA THR A 251 -12.04 3.69 14.30
C THR A 251 -13.17 3.12 15.17
N GLY A 252 -12.86 2.17 16.06
CA GLY A 252 -13.86 1.39 16.78
C GLY A 252 -14.63 0.36 15.93
N ASP A 253 -14.31 0.25 14.63
CA ASP A 253 -15.02 -0.63 13.70
C ASP A 253 -14.68 -2.10 13.99
N GLN A 254 -15.72 -2.88 14.34
CA GLN A 254 -15.64 -4.29 14.71
C GLN A 254 -15.13 -5.19 13.57
N GLN A 255 -15.22 -4.75 12.33
CA GLN A 255 -14.68 -5.49 11.20
C GLN A 255 -13.17 -5.66 11.32
N PHE A 256 -12.44 -4.62 11.76
CA PHE A 256 -10.99 -4.70 11.92
C PHE A 256 -10.57 -5.67 13.01
N ILE A 257 -11.32 -5.76 14.13
CA ILE A 257 -10.98 -6.73 15.18
C ILE A 257 -11.19 -8.18 14.71
N THR A 258 -12.22 -8.41 13.91
CA THR A 258 -12.49 -9.73 13.31
C THR A 258 -11.36 -10.15 12.36
N LEU A 259 -10.88 -9.21 11.54
CA LEU A 259 -9.75 -9.43 10.62
C LEU A 259 -8.43 -9.65 11.38
N ALA A 260 -8.20 -8.90 12.46
CA ALA A 260 -7.03 -9.10 13.33
C ALA A 260 -7.03 -10.51 13.94
N ASP A 261 -8.16 -10.94 14.52
CA ASP A 261 -8.29 -12.27 15.12
C ASP A 261 -8.09 -13.40 14.09
N ALA A 262 -8.58 -13.21 12.87
CA ALA A 262 -8.35 -14.16 11.77
C ALA A 262 -6.87 -14.24 11.39
N ALA A 263 -6.20 -13.10 11.26
CA ALA A 263 -4.78 -13.04 10.94
C ALA A 263 -3.90 -13.67 12.03
N TRP A 264 -4.21 -13.41 13.31
CA TRP A 264 -3.50 -14.05 14.44
C TRP A 264 -3.73 -15.56 14.49
N ARG A 265 -4.94 -16.05 14.19
CA ARG A 265 -5.22 -17.50 14.11
C ARG A 265 -4.41 -18.17 13.02
N GLN A 266 -4.34 -17.58 11.82
CA GLN A 266 -3.53 -18.11 10.72
C GLN A 266 -2.04 -18.21 11.07
N LEU A 267 -1.49 -17.20 11.75
CA LEU A 267 -0.10 -17.22 12.22
C LEU A 267 0.15 -18.35 13.23
N LYS A 268 -0.79 -18.60 14.15
CA LYS A 268 -0.69 -19.68 15.15
C LYS A 268 -0.72 -21.08 14.50
N MET A 269 -1.57 -21.28 13.50
CA MET A 269 -1.70 -22.57 12.80
C MET A 269 -0.41 -22.91 12.03
N LYS A 270 0.13 -21.95 11.25
CA LYS A 270 1.37 -22.15 10.49
C LYS A 270 2.62 -22.34 11.38
N GLY A 271 2.59 -21.89 12.63
CA GLY A 271 3.66 -22.13 13.61
C GLY A 271 3.68 -23.54 14.21
N LYS A 272 2.60 -24.32 14.06
CA LYS A 272 2.51 -25.71 14.56
C LYS A 272 2.91 -26.75 13.50
N GLU A 273 3.00 -26.35 12.23
CA GLU A 273 3.37 -27.22 11.11
C GLU A 273 4.88 -27.22 10.82
N ARG A 274 5.65 -26.50 11.61
CA ARG A 274 7.13 -26.46 11.59
C ARG A 274 7.71 -27.22 12.78
#